data_f9e73e464c790f51e4de3ad64eaef276
#
_entry.id   f9e73e464c790f51e4de3ad64eaef276
#
_cell.length_a   1.000
_cell.length_b   1.000
_cell.length_c   1.000
_cell.angle_alpha   90.00
_cell.angle_beta   90.00
_cell.angle_gamma   90.00
#
_symmetry.space_group_name_H-M   'P 1'
#
loop_
_entity.id
_entity.type
_entity.pdbx_description
1 polymer ?
#
loop_
_entity_poly.entity_id
_entity_poly.type
_entity_poly.pdbx_seq_one_letter_code
_entity_poly.pdbx_strand_id
1 'polypeptide(L)'
;GCGDHFFLASLQKAMADLGIAPYETAVISGIGCSSRLPYYMKTYAMQTIHGRAAAIATGAKVANPYLTIWQVSGDGDGLAIGGNHFIHCLRRNVDINIILLNNRIYGLTKGQYSPTSPRGFVSKSSPYGTVEDPFRPAELAFGARGNFFGRAVATDNQGVMELMKAGQRHKGTSVCE
;
A
#
# COMPACT_ATOMS: atom_id res chain seq x y z
N GLY A 1 -10.87 -11.37 -10.15
CA GLY A 1 -10.60 -10.52 -9.01
C GLY A 1 -9.17 -10.05 -8.97
N CYS A 2 -8.95 -8.94 -8.29
CA CYS A 2 -7.65 -8.28 -8.17
C CYS A 2 -6.78 -8.80 -7.01
N GLY A 3 -7.20 -9.87 -6.32
CA GLY A 3 -6.45 -10.42 -5.18
C GLY A 3 -6.74 -9.76 -3.83
N ASP A 4 -7.49 -8.67 -3.78
CA ASP A 4 -7.73 -7.90 -2.54
C ASP A 4 -8.38 -8.73 -1.43
N HIS A 5 -9.24 -9.70 -1.76
CA HIS A 5 -9.84 -10.60 -0.76
C HIS A 5 -8.85 -11.58 -0.15
N PHE A 6 -7.91 -12.10 -0.95
CA PHE A 6 -6.84 -12.97 -0.43
C PHE A 6 -5.93 -12.17 0.50
N PHE A 7 -5.59 -10.96 0.08
CA PHE A 7 -4.80 -10.04 0.89
C PHE A 7 -5.50 -9.74 2.23
N LEU A 8 -6.80 -9.40 2.22
CA LEU A 8 -7.57 -9.12 3.44
C LEU A 8 -7.50 -10.27 4.45
N ALA A 9 -7.74 -11.51 3.98
CA ALA A 9 -7.68 -12.69 4.84
C ALA A 9 -6.26 -12.92 5.41
N SER A 10 -5.24 -12.71 4.58
CA SER A 10 -3.83 -12.84 4.99
C SER A 10 -3.44 -11.77 6.02
N LEU A 11 -3.90 -10.52 5.85
CA LEU A 11 -3.65 -9.43 6.81
C LEU A 11 -4.31 -9.74 8.17
N GLN A 12 -5.59 -10.11 8.17
CA GLN A 12 -6.30 -10.44 9.41
C GLN A 12 -5.61 -11.59 10.17
N LYS A 13 -5.15 -12.61 9.45
CA LYS A 13 -4.44 -13.73 10.05
C LYS A 13 -3.05 -13.31 10.56
N ALA A 14 -2.31 -12.52 9.79
CA ALA A 14 -1.00 -12.01 10.22
C ALA A 14 -1.10 -11.17 11.50
N MET A 15 -2.12 -10.32 11.61
CA MET A 15 -2.38 -9.54 12.83
C MET A 15 -2.72 -10.43 14.02
N ALA A 16 -3.55 -11.45 13.82
CA ALA A 16 -3.89 -12.41 14.86
C ALA A 16 -2.65 -13.20 15.34
N ASP A 17 -1.82 -13.68 14.41
CA ASP A 17 -0.57 -14.39 14.72
C ASP A 17 0.45 -13.53 15.45
N LEU A 18 0.43 -12.21 15.22
CA LEU A 18 1.28 -11.23 15.90
C LEU A 18 0.72 -10.78 17.26
N GLY A 19 -0.49 -11.19 17.62
CA GLY A 19 -1.16 -10.76 18.85
C GLY A 19 -1.57 -9.29 18.86
N ILE A 20 -1.72 -8.67 17.69
CA ILE A 20 -2.07 -7.24 17.58
C ILE A 20 -3.57 -7.08 17.74
N ALA A 21 -3.98 -6.35 18.78
CA ALA A 21 -5.38 -6.12 19.08
C ALA A 21 -6.04 -5.12 18.09
N PRO A 22 -7.31 -5.32 17.73
CA PRO A 22 -8.01 -4.40 16.84
C PRO A 22 -8.04 -2.94 17.33
N TYR A 23 -8.12 -2.72 18.62
CA TYR A 23 -8.14 -1.39 19.23
C TYR A 23 -6.75 -0.73 19.31
N GLU A 24 -5.68 -1.44 18.96
CA GLU A 24 -4.31 -0.94 18.82
C GLU A 24 -3.94 -0.69 17.36
N THR A 25 -4.88 -0.87 16.45
CA THR A 25 -4.65 -0.85 15.02
C THR A 25 -5.47 0.21 14.32
N ALA A 26 -4.84 0.92 13.37
CA ALA A 26 -5.51 1.79 12.41
C ALA A 26 -5.19 1.36 10.99
N VAL A 27 -6.24 1.19 10.17
CA VAL A 27 -6.12 0.93 8.74
C VAL A 27 -6.50 2.21 7.99
N ILE A 28 -5.55 2.76 7.25
CA ILE A 28 -5.70 4.04 6.56
C ILE A 28 -5.49 3.84 5.06
N SER A 29 -6.47 4.19 4.26
CA SER A 29 -6.42 3.99 2.81
C SER A 29 -6.58 5.29 2.02
N GLY A 30 -6.10 5.29 0.79
CA GLY A 30 -6.37 6.33 -0.20
C GLY A 30 -7.66 6.07 -0.99
N ILE A 31 -7.57 6.10 -2.31
CA ILE A 31 -8.70 5.87 -3.22
C ILE A 31 -8.36 4.78 -4.25
N GLY A 32 -9.34 3.96 -4.57
CA GLY A 32 -9.25 2.85 -5.50
C GLY A 32 -9.92 1.59 -4.95
N CYS A 33 -9.79 0.46 -5.64
CA CYS A 33 -10.37 -0.81 -5.20
C CYS A 33 -9.81 -1.24 -3.83
N SER A 34 -8.49 -1.20 -3.67
CA SER A 34 -7.78 -1.51 -2.42
C SER A 34 -8.22 -0.64 -1.24
N SER A 35 -8.68 0.58 -1.52
CA SER A 35 -9.08 1.56 -0.50
C SER A 35 -10.39 1.23 0.20
N ARG A 36 -11.05 0.17 -0.21
CA ARG A 36 -12.22 -0.37 0.49
C ARG A 36 -11.82 -1.23 1.70
N LEU A 37 -10.55 -1.59 1.85
CA LEU A 37 -10.08 -2.45 2.93
C LEU A 37 -10.53 -1.99 4.33
N PRO A 38 -10.49 -0.69 4.69
CA PRO A 38 -10.95 -0.20 5.99
C PRO A 38 -12.37 -0.63 6.36
N TYR A 39 -13.26 -0.75 5.38
CA TYR A 39 -14.67 -1.14 5.60
C TYR A 39 -14.84 -2.60 6.01
N TYR A 40 -13.84 -3.44 5.80
CA TYR A 40 -13.85 -4.87 6.11
C TYR A 40 -13.04 -5.23 7.35
N MET A 41 -12.42 -4.23 7.99
CA MET A 41 -11.61 -4.42 9.20
C MET A 41 -12.37 -3.93 10.43
N LYS A 42 -12.30 -4.69 11.52
CA LYS A 42 -12.84 -4.28 12.84
C LYS A 42 -11.76 -3.57 13.66
N THR A 43 -11.16 -2.54 13.09
CA THR A 43 -10.08 -1.73 13.68
C THR A 43 -10.49 -0.26 13.63
N TYR A 44 -9.67 0.65 14.15
CA TYR A 44 -9.78 2.04 13.69
C TYR A 44 -9.53 2.07 12.19
N ALA A 45 -10.33 2.84 11.46
CA ALA A 45 -10.30 2.83 10.02
C ALA A 45 -10.58 4.22 9.45
N MET A 46 -9.83 4.58 8.40
CA MET A 46 -10.04 5.85 7.71
C MET A 46 -9.78 5.67 6.21
N GLN A 47 -10.78 5.99 5.39
CA GLN A 47 -10.58 6.21 3.97
C GLN A 47 -10.31 7.70 3.76
N THR A 48 -9.23 8.02 3.07
CA THR A 48 -8.76 9.39 2.87
C THR A 48 -8.94 9.85 1.42
N ILE A 49 -8.30 10.96 1.07
CA ILE A 49 -8.31 11.51 -0.29
C ILE A 49 -7.27 10.79 -1.14
N HIS A 50 -7.47 10.75 -2.44
CA HIS A 50 -6.58 10.12 -3.42
C HIS A 50 -5.13 10.56 -3.25
N GLY A 51 -4.26 9.57 -3.05
CA GLY A 51 -2.82 9.75 -2.84
C GLY A 51 -2.41 10.39 -1.52
N ARG A 52 -3.30 10.46 -0.52
CA ARG A 52 -3.00 11.12 0.76
C ARG A 52 -2.86 10.16 1.95
N ALA A 53 -3.06 8.87 1.73
CA ALA A 53 -3.01 7.87 2.80
C ALA A 53 -1.69 7.92 3.61
N ALA A 54 -0.53 8.00 2.95
CA ALA A 54 0.76 8.05 3.63
C ALA A 54 0.95 9.32 4.49
N ALA A 55 0.40 10.47 4.04
CA ALA A 55 0.44 11.70 4.82
C ALA A 55 -0.43 11.60 6.08
N ILE A 56 -1.65 11.09 5.93
CA ILE A 56 -2.59 10.91 7.06
C ILE A 56 -2.07 9.84 8.03
N ALA A 57 -1.53 8.72 7.51
CA ALA A 57 -0.91 7.67 8.32
C ALA A 57 0.27 8.22 9.14
N THR A 58 1.11 9.05 8.53
CA THR A 58 2.19 9.75 9.22
C THR A 58 1.65 10.61 10.37
N GLY A 59 0.61 11.41 10.12
CA GLY A 59 -0.03 12.24 11.14
C GLY A 59 -0.63 11.40 12.28
N ALA A 60 -1.31 10.32 11.96
CA ALA A 60 -1.88 9.41 12.94
C ALA A 60 -0.81 8.76 13.84
N LYS A 61 0.32 8.34 13.25
CA LYS A 61 1.45 7.76 14.00
C LYS A 61 2.12 8.78 14.91
N VAL A 62 2.27 10.02 14.46
CA VAL A 62 2.82 11.11 15.27
C VAL A 62 1.89 11.46 16.43
N ALA A 63 0.58 11.49 16.19
CA ALA A 63 -0.42 11.77 17.22
C ALA A 63 -0.53 10.65 18.26
N ASN A 64 -0.39 9.40 17.85
CA ASN A 64 -0.37 8.24 18.74
C ASN A 64 0.69 7.22 18.32
N PRO A 65 1.90 7.30 18.89
CA PRO A 65 3.01 6.40 18.54
C PRO A 65 2.79 4.93 18.86
N TYR A 66 1.81 4.61 19.69
CA TYR A 66 1.51 3.22 20.10
C TYR A 66 0.63 2.48 19.09
N LEU A 67 -0.03 3.19 18.17
CA LEU A 67 -0.86 2.54 17.15
C LEU A 67 0.01 1.75 16.15
N THR A 68 -0.43 0.54 15.85
CA THR A 68 -0.02 -0.20 14.66
C THR A 68 -0.78 0.36 13.46
N ILE A 69 -0.07 0.91 12.49
CA ILE A 69 -0.69 1.53 11.32
C ILE A 69 -0.42 0.71 10.06
N TRP A 70 -1.49 0.34 9.38
CA TRP A 70 -1.49 -0.27 8.06
C TRP A 70 -2.04 0.74 7.06
N GLN A 71 -1.15 1.32 6.25
CA GLN A 71 -1.52 2.22 5.17
C GLN A 71 -1.68 1.40 3.90
N VAL A 72 -2.82 1.50 3.22
CA VAL A 72 -3.16 0.71 2.05
C VAL A 72 -3.39 1.62 0.84
N SER A 73 -2.70 1.34 -0.24
CA SER A 73 -2.85 2.04 -1.53
C SER A 73 -2.69 1.08 -2.69
N GLY A 74 -3.39 1.35 -3.80
CA GLY A 74 -2.99 0.82 -5.10
C GLY A 74 -1.78 1.57 -5.65
N ASP A 75 -1.17 1.01 -6.68
CA ASP A 75 -0.03 1.61 -7.37
C ASP A 75 -0.34 3.00 -7.96
N GLY A 76 -1.51 3.18 -8.56
CA GLY A 76 -1.96 4.49 -9.05
C GLY A 76 -2.19 5.51 -7.94
N ASP A 77 -2.75 5.09 -6.82
CA ASP A 77 -2.99 5.95 -5.67
C ASP A 77 -1.70 6.33 -4.96
N GLY A 78 -0.87 5.36 -4.64
CA GLY A 78 0.34 5.56 -3.84
C GLY A 78 1.53 6.13 -4.61
N LEU A 79 1.69 5.81 -5.89
CA LEU A 79 2.89 6.15 -6.66
C LEU A 79 2.68 7.26 -7.71
N ALA A 80 1.42 7.55 -8.12
CA ALA A 80 1.13 8.71 -8.96
C ALA A 80 0.98 9.96 -8.09
N ILE A 81 -0.24 10.39 -7.83
CA ILE A 81 -0.50 11.59 -7.02
C ILE A 81 0.04 11.46 -5.58
N GLY A 82 0.14 10.24 -5.06
CA GLY A 82 0.69 9.94 -3.73
C GLY A 82 2.21 9.86 -3.64
N GLY A 83 2.92 9.87 -4.77
CA GLY A 83 4.37 9.61 -4.84
C GLY A 83 5.20 10.50 -3.93
N ASN A 84 4.88 11.78 -3.84
CA ASN A 84 5.55 12.70 -2.92
C ASN A 84 5.41 12.27 -1.45
N HIS A 85 4.22 11.90 -1.03
CA HIS A 85 3.97 11.46 0.35
C HIS A 85 4.61 10.12 0.65
N PHE A 86 4.63 9.20 -0.33
CA PHE A 86 5.35 7.93 -0.26
C PHE A 86 6.85 8.15 -0.02
N ILE A 87 7.50 8.96 -0.84
CA ILE A 87 8.93 9.29 -0.73
C ILE A 87 9.24 9.91 0.63
N HIS A 88 8.45 10.91 1.05
CA HIS A 88 8.71 11.59 2.31
C HIS A 88 8.41 10.74 3.55
N CYS A 89 7.47 9.81 3.49
CA CYS A 89 7.23 8.85 4.55
C CYS A 89 8.45 7.93 4.74
N LEU A 90 8.97 7.37 3.66
CA LEU A 90 10.18 6.54 3.67
C LEU A 90 11.40 7.31 4.16
N ARG A 91 11.65 8.50 3.62
CA ARG A 91 12.77 9.36 4.02
C ARG A 91 12.76 9.70 5.51
N ARG A 92 11.58 9.90 6.10
CA ARG A 92 11.42 10.15 7.54
C ARG A 92 11.44 8.90 8.38
N ASN A 93 11.39 7.73 7.75
CA ASN A 93 11.34 6.42 8.39
C ASN A 93 10.24 6.32 9.47
N VAL A 94 9.04 6.81 9.14
CA VAL A 94 7.90 6.75 10.06
C VAL A 94 7.51 5.30 10.30
N ASP A 95 7.28 4.91 11.54
CA ASP A 95 6.97 3.53 11.92
C ASP A 95 5.54 3.13 11.52
N ILE A 96 5.35 2.88 10.22
CA ILE A 96 4.09 2.43 9.61
C ILE A 96 4.34 1.35 8.56
N ASN A 97 3.33 0.53 8.31
CA ASN A 97 3.35 -0.49 7.27
C ASN A 97 2.62 0.03 6.03
N ILE A 98 3.33 0.20 4.93
CA ILE A 98 2.75 0.57 3.63
C ILE A 98 2.47 -0.71 2.84
N ILE A 99 1.20 -0.95 2.56
CA ILE A 99 0.75 -2.01 1.68
C ILE A 99 0.48 -1.42 0.30
N LEU A 100 1.24 -1.87 -0.67
CA LEU A 100 1.12 -1.45 -2.06
C LEU A 100 0.50 -2.58 -2.90
N LEU A 101 -0.80 -2.52 -3.14
CA LEU A 101 -1.51 -3.47 -3.99
C LEU A 101 -1.32 -3.08 -5.46
N ASN A 102 -0.26 -3.63 -6.07
CA ASN A 102 0.17 -3.28 -7.42
C ASN A 102 -0.47 -4.20 -8.47
N ASN A 103 -1.51 -3.71 -9.12
CA ASN A 103 -2.17 -4.40 -10.24
C ASN A 103 -1.85 -3.79 -11.62
N ARG A 104 -0.99 -2.78 -11.67
CA ARG A 104 -0.54 -2.07 -12.87
C ARG A 104 -1.65 -1.39 -13.67
N ILE A 105 -2.71 -0.94 -12.99
CA ILE A 105 -3.86 -0.31 -13.64
C ILE A 105 -4.70 0.49 -12.64
N TYR A 106 -5.35 1.57 -13.08
CA TYR A 106 -6.47 2.17 -12.35
C TYR A 106 -7.75 1.34 -12.58
N GLY A 107 -7.99 0.35 -11.71
CA GLY A 107 -9.12 -0.57 -11.86
C GLY A 107 -10.48 0.07 -11.59
N LEU A 108 -10.59 0.87 -10.52
CA LEU A 108 -11.85 1.52 -10.11
C LEU A 108 -12.45 2.40 -11.21
N THR A 109 -11.61 3.11 -11.95
CA THR A 109 -11.99 4.03 -13.02
C THR A 109 -12.04 3.36 -14.40
N LYS A 110 -12.05 2.03 -14.45
CA LYS A 110 -12.26 1.17 -15.63
C LYS A 110 -11.08 1.08 -16.60
N GLY A 111 -9.84 1.22 -16.11
CA GLY A 111 -8.70 0.70 -16.83
C GLY A 111 -7.73 1.70 -17.45
N GLN A 112 -7.56 2.88 -16.87
CA GLN A 112 -6.47 3.78 -17.25
C GLN A 112 -5.12 3.19 -16.84
N TYR A 113 -4.05 3.54 -17.56
CA TYR A 113 -2.72 3.13 -17.15
C TYR A 113 -2.29 3.80 -15.84
N SER A 114 -1.56 3.07 -15.03
CA SER A 114 -0.98 3.53 -13.76
C SER A 114 0.52 3.77 -13.92
N PRO A 115 1.21 4.33 -12.94
CA PRO A 115 2.65 4.53 -13.01
C PRO A 115 3.47 3.24 -13.18
N THR A 116 2.89 2.09 -12.89
CA THR A 116 3.55 0.77 -13.02
C THR A 116 3.07 -0.03 -14.24
N SER A 117 2.17 0.53 -15.05
CA SER A 117 1.73 -0.09 -16.30
C SER A 117 2.91 -0.22 -17.26
N PRO A 118 3.03 -1.32 -18.00
CA PRO A 118 4.11 -1.50 -18.95
C PRO A 118 4.02 -0.47 -20.08
N ARG A 119 5.18 -0.08 -20.61
CA ARG A 119 5.26 0.77 -21.81
C ARG A 119 4.48 0.13 -22.96
N GLY A 120 3.74 0.94 -23.70
CA GLY A 120 2.86 0.48 -24.77
C GLY A 120 1.51 -0.03 -24.32
N PHE A 121 1.17 0.07 -23.03
CA PHE A 121 -0.15 -0.35 -22.51
C PHE A 121 -1.27 0.47 -23.16
N VAL A 122 -2.18 -0.21 -23.85
CA VAL A 122 -3.32 0.39 -24.55
C VAL A 122 -4.52 0.45 -23.62
N SER A 123 -5.14 1.62 -23.52
CA SER A 123 -6.38 1.85 -22.78
C SER A 123 -7.28 2.83 -23.51
N LYS A 124 -8.52 3.02 -23.04
CA LYS A 124 -9.43 4.00 -23.63
C LYS A 124 -8.89 5.43 -23.61
N SER A 125 -8.13 5.79 -22.59
CA SER A 125 -7.47 7.11 -22.47
C SER A 125 -6.11 7.19 -23.13
N SER A 126 -5.55 6.07 -23.56
CA SER A 126 -4.26 5.95 -24.24
C SER A 126 -4.36 4.97 -25.41
N PRO A 127 -5.09 5.31 -26.46
CA PRO A 127 -5.42 4.37 -27.55
C PRO A 127 -4.20 3.95 -28.39
N TYR A 128 -3.12 4.73 -28.35
CA TYR A 128 -1.86 4.44 -29.05
C TYR A 128 -0.79 3.80 -28.13
N GLY A 129 -1.17 3.49 -26.87
CA GLY A 129 -0.28 2.97 -25.85
C GLY A 129 0.46 4.05 -25.07
N THR A 130 0.94 3.66 -23.88
CA THR A 130 1.73 4.54 -23.01
C THR A 130 3.16 4.70 -23.57
N VAL A 131 3.74 5.87 -23.40
CA VAL A 131 5.11 6.19 -23.84
C VAL A 131 6.11 6.17 -22.68
N GLU A 132 5.63 6.31 -21.45
CA GLU A 132 6.46 6.32 -20.25
C GLU A 132 6.93 4.91 -19.87
N ASP A 133 8.12 4.83 -19.29
CA ASP A 133 8.59 3.62 -18.64
C ASP A 133 7.97 3.47 -17.24
N PRO A 134 7.61 2.25 -16.82
CA PRO A 134 6.97 2.02 -15.54
C PRO A 134 7.91 2.32 -14.37
N PHE A 135 7.35 2.88 -13.30
CA PHE A 135 8.03 2.93 -12.02
C PHE A 135 8.35 1.51 -11.52
N ARG A 136 9.51 1.40 -10.90
CA ARG A 136 9.94 0.21 -10.16
C ARG A 136 9.82 0.51 -8.67
N PRO A 137 8.76 0.02 -8.00
CA PRO A 137 8.48 0.43 -6.61
C PRO A 137 9.63 0.19 -5.63
N ALA A 138 10.38 -0.90 -5.81
CA ALA A 138 11.54 -1.19 -4.98
C ALA A 138 12.67 -0.15 -5.15
N GLU A 139 12.99 0.19 -6.40
CA GLU A 139 14.02 1.19 -6.69
C GLU A 139 13.62 2.57 -6.16
N LEU A 140 12.34 2.93 -6.32
CA LEU A 140 11.80 4.18 -5.78
C LEU A 140 11.87 4.21 -4.25
N ALA A 141 11.53 3.09 -3.60
CA ALA A 141 11.59 2.99 -2.14
C ALA A 141 13.02 3.14 -1.62
N PHE A 142 13.99 2.44 -2.22
CA PHE A 142 15.39 2.53 -1.82
C PHE A 142 16.01 3.89 -2.19
N GLY A 143 15.64 4.46 -3.34
CA GLY A 143 16.04 5.82 -3.71
C GLY A 143 15.54 6.88 -2.71
N ALA A 144 14.39 6.65 -2.09
CA ALA A 144 13.83 7.47 -1.03
C ALA A 144 14.39 7.16 0.39
N ARG A 145 15.46 6.37 0.48
CA ARG A 145 16.06 5.92 1.76
C ARG A 145 15.21 4.94 2.56
N GLY A 146 14.23 4.27 1.93
CA GLY A 146 13.54 3.15 2.55
C GLY A 146 14.50 2.00 2.82
N ASN A 147 14.38 1.36 3.97
CA ASN A 147 15.29 0.29 4.42
C ASN A 147 14.57 -1.06 4.59
N PHE A 148 13.27 -1.12 4.31
CA PHE A 148 12.50 -2.35 4.21
C PHE A 148 11.58 -2.30 2.98
N PHE A 149 11.77 -3.25 2.09
CA PHE A 149 10.89 -3.52 0.98
C PHE A 149 10.81 -5.02 0.74
N GLY A 150 9.59 -5.53 0.62
CA GLY A 150 9.35 -6.92 0.24
C GLY A 150 8.22 -7.02 -0.75
N ARG A 151 8.21 -8.11 -1.52
CA ARG A 151 7.19 -8.40 -2.53
C ARG A 151 6.72 -9.84 -2.41
N ALA A 152 5.39 -10.01 -2.48
CA ALA A 152 4.76 -11.32 -2.55
C ALA A 152 3.68 -11.34 -3.65
N VAL A 153 3.33 -12.52 -4.11
CA VAL A 153 2.22 -12.70 -5.07
C VAL A 153 0.93 -12.90 -4.27
N ALA A 154 -0.13 -12.18 -4.62
CA ALA A 154 -1.41 -12.19 -3.88
C ALA A 154 -2.03 -13.58 -3.70
N THR A 155 -1.73 -14.55 -4.56
CA THR A 155 -2.19 -15.92 -4.47
C THR A 155 -1.35 -16.80 -3.53
N ASP A 156 -0.19 -16.34 -3.11
CA ASP A 156 0.65 -16.98 -2.08
C ASP A 156 0.31 -16.45 -0.70
N ASN A 157 -0.74 -16.96 -0.09
CA ASN A 157 -1.21 -16.51 1.22
C ASN A 157 -0.13 -16.63 2.30
N GLN A 158 0.69 -17.66 2.25
CA GLN A 158 1.76 -17.84 3.25
C GLN A 158 2.86 -16.79 3.08
N GLY A 159 3.33 -16.58 1.85
CA GLY A 159 4.33 -15.56 1.54
C GLY A 159 3.85 -14.16 1.88
N VAL A 160 2.58 -13.84 1.60
CA VAL A 160 1.95 -12.57 1.97
C VAL A 160 1.93 -12.39 3.49
N MET A 161 1.51 -13.41 4.25
CA MET A 161 1.49 -13.34 5.72
C MET A 161 2.89 -13.13 6.31
N GLU A 162 3.88 -13.89 5.85
CA GLU A 162 5.25 -13.76 6.35
C GLU A 162 5.84 -12.40 6.00
N LEU A 163 5.57 -11.88 4.81
CA LEU A 163 5.97 -10.54 4.42
C LEU A 163 5.39 -9.46 5.36
N MET A 164 4.10 -9.55 5.67
CA MET A 164 3.44 -8.60 6.58
C MET A 164 3.98 -8.70 8.00
N LYS A 165 4.21 -9.92 8.50
CA LYS A 165 4.83 -10.13 9.80
C LYS A 165 6.25 -9.55 9.86
N ALA A 166 7.03 -9.74 8.80
CA ALA A 166 8.37 -9.17 8.69
C ALA A 166 8.33 -7.63 8.66
N GLY A 167 7.41 -7.05 7.86
CA GLY A 167 7.19 -5.61 7.79
C GLY A 167 6.81 -5.02 9.15
N GLN A 168 5.90 -5.66 9.88
CA GLN A 168 5.48 -5.19 11.21
C GLN A 168 6.59 -5.28 12.28
N ARG A 169 7.49 -6.25 12.16
CA ARG A 169 8.64 -6.39 13.07
C ARG A 169 9.75 -5.37 12.77
N HIS A 170 9.78 -4.86 11.55
CA HIS A 170 10.70 -3.81 11.17
C HIS A 170 10.40 -2.51 11.93
N LYS A 171 11.45 -1.81 12.37
CA LYS A 171 11.29 -0.49 13.03
C LYS A 171 11.49 0.62 12.02
N GLY A 172 10.41 1.33 11.75
CA GLY A 172 10.32 2.35 10.73
C GLY A 172 9.35 1.98 9.61
N THR A 173 9.46 2.64 8.47
CA THR A 173 8.54 2.41 7.34
C THR A 173 8.86 1.11 6.63
N SER A 174 7.94 0.17 6.66
CA SER A 174 7.98 -1.03 5.82
C SER A 174 7.13 -0.83 4.55
N VAL A 175 7.60 -1.34 3.41
CA VAL A 175 6.83 -1.42 2.17
C VAL A 175 6.64 -2.88 1.80
N CYS A 176 5.38 -3.31 1.72
CA CYS A 176 4.96 -4.65 1.32
C CYS A 176 4.16 -4.53 0.01
N GLU A 177 4.75 -4.92 -1.12
CA GLU A 177 4.13 -4.97 -2.45
C GLU A 177 3.52 -6.34 -2.73
#